data_e90aed0d420fc4674bba4361f6e91044
#
_entry.id   e90aed0d420fc4674bba4361f6e91044
#
_cell.length_a   1.000
_cell.length_b   1.000
_cell.length_c   1.000
_cell.angle_alpha   90.00
_cell.angle_beta   90.00
_cell.angle_gamma   90.00
#
_symmetry.space_group_name_H-M   'P 1'
#
loop_
_entity.id
_entity.type
_entity.pdbx_description
1 polymer ?
#
loop_
_entity_poly.entity_id
_entity_poly.type
_entity_poly.pdbx_seq_one_letter_code
_entity_poly.pdbx_strand_id
1 'polypeptide(L)'
;MRRQTPLRPSDAAWLAALGEAARAIGSDEFPARLLHLFARLIRHDMAMVVRYARFSAPDFLVCKGLPDRQIETYRAGWYRFDPFYGYWHRRERGGVVSFRDVASPALLRGGYRAFQRQAKISDELGMFLPGIGRGSIALFLERSKGWFTAAEKARARRAYPAVAGLYRAHIGHIFAALVTSPGPPSPQVPRATLLVDRDGERVFANKEWRAAETDPGVGRAIADLGSAKSGQVRLSDNRMLHVAPLEADFPLAPAGCIFVIERIGLAPAPLSPRAVIAQFGAGLTPREREIVVLVLEGHPSATIAKRLGIGRGTVKNHRRRLYDKLDITTERELFLRYLEWLAQSDPAAAATL
;
A
#
# COMPACT_ATOMS: atom_id res chain seq x y z
N MET A 1 43.07 -0.41 13.86
CA MET A 1 41.95 -0.26 14.81
C MET A 1 41.11 0.95 14.41
N ARG A 2 39.87 0.75 13.93
CA ARG A 2 38.93 1.86 13.70
C ARG A 2 38.47 2.36 15.07
N ARG A 3 38.67 3.66 15.37
CA ARG A 3 38.15 4.30 16.59
C ARG A 3 36.62 4.18 16.56
N GLN A 4 36.06 3.49 17.54
CA GLN A 4 34.61 3.48 17.74
C GLN A 4 34.18 4.88 18.14
N THR A 5 33.29 5.49 17.36
CA THR A 5 32.69 6.77 17.71
C THR A 5 31.72 6.54 18.87
N PRO A 6 31.85 7.29 19.99
CA PRO A 6 30.94 7.13 21.12
C PRO A 6 29.49 7.42 20.71
N LEU A 7 28.53 6.70 21.33
CA LEU A 7 27.10 6.91 21.12
C LEU A 7 26.70 8.34 21.51
N ARG A 8 25.92 8.98 20.66
CA ARG A 8 25.36 10.32 20.95
C ARG A 8 24.07 10.18 21.75
N PRO A 9 23.61 11.21 22.50
CA PRO A 9 22.32 11.16 23.21
C PRO A 9 21.13 10.78 22.33
N SER A 10 21.14 11.18 21.04
CA SER A 10 20.16 10.76 20.05
C SER A 10 20.20 9.25 19.75
N ASP A 11 21.37 8.63 19.86
CA ASP A 11 21.55 7.19 19.66
C ASP A 11 21.01 6.40 20.85
N ALA A 12 21.20 6.92 22.08
CA ALA A 12 20.65 6.32 23.29
C ALA A 12 19.10 6.30 23.27
N ALA A 13 18.48 7.39 22.84
CA ALA A 13 17.03 7.47 22.71
C ALA A 13 16.49 6.50 21.63
N TRP A 14 17.22 6.31 20.52
CA TRP A 14 16.87 5.34 19.50
C TRP A 14 17.03 3.91 19.99
N LEU A 15 18.10 3.60 20.72
CA LEU A 15 18.33 2.29 21.34
C LEU A 15 17.25 1.95 22.36
N ALA A 16 16.79 2.92 23.16
CA ALA A 16 15.68 2.74 24.08
C ALA A 16 14.39 2.38 23.33
N ALA A 17 14.07 3.10 22.26
CA ALA A 17 12.91 2.81 21.40
C ALA A 17 13.03 1.44 20.72
N LEU A 18 14.25 1.01 20.32
CA LEU A 18 14.51 -0.33 19.81
C LEU A 18 14.16 -1.41 20.86
N GLY A 19 14.58 -1.21 22.10
CA GLY A 19 14.23 -2.10 23.22
C GLY A 19 12.73 -2.15 23.47
N GLU A 20 12.02 -1.01 23.37
CA GLU A 20 10.56 -0.97 23.49
C GLU A 20 9.87 -1.75 22.36
N ALA A 21 10.31 -1.57 21.12
CA ALA A 21 9.77 -2.31 19.98
C ALA A 21 10.05 -3.82 20.11
N ALA A 22 11.22 -4.21 20.59
CA ALA A 22 11.56 -5.63 20.85
C ALA A 22 10.66 -6.25 21.92
N ARG A 23 10.37 -5.54 23.01
CA ARG A 23 9.43 -6.03 24.05
C ARG A 23 7.99 -6.15 23.57
N ALA A 24 7.61 -5.38 22.58
CA ALA A 24 6.26 -5.41 22.01
C ALA A 24 6.06 -6.52 20.94
N ILE A 25 7.10 -7.29 20.61
CA ILE A 25 6.98 -8.41 19.67
C ILE A 25 5.85 -9.35 20.11
N GLY A 26 4.94 -9.67 19.20
CA GLY A 26 3.78 -10.53 19.45
C GLY A 26 2.55 -9.81 20.00
N SER A 27 2.64 -8.52 20.36
CA SER A 27 1.50 -7.76 20.88
C SER A 27 0.89 -6.82 19.83
N ASP A 28 -0.35 -6.37 20.07
CA ASP A 28 -1.05 -5.39 19.23
C ASP A 28 -0.40 -3.99 19.29
N GLU A 29 0.42 -3.72 20.29
CA GLU A 29 1.17 -2.47 20.38
C GLU A 29 2.37 -2.40 19.42
N PHE A 30 2.81 -3.53 18.90
CA PHE A 30 4.03 -3.61 18.10
C PHE A 30 4.07 -2.62 16.92
N PRO A 31 3.03 -2.47 16.09
CA PRO A 31 3.04 -1.50 14.98
C PRO A 31 3.29 -0.06 15.47
N ALA A 32 2.70 0.32 16.60
CA ALA A 32 2.87 1.65 17.18
C ALA A 32 4.30 1.86 17.74
N ARG A 33 4.88 0.83 18.37
CA ARG A 33 6.27 0.86 18.88
C ARG A 33 7.28 0.87 17.73
N LEU A 34 7.02 0.12 16.65
CA LEU A 34 7.85 0.11 15.46
C LEU A 34 7.83 1.48 14.76
N LEU A 35 6.65 2.10 14.66
CA LEU A 35 6.51 3.45 14.15
C LEU A 35 7.28 4.45 15.01
N HIS A 36 7.18 4.34 16.34
CA HIS A 36 7.92 5.20 17.26
C HIS A 36 9.44 5.08 17.06
N LEU A 37 9.95 3.87 16.91
CA LEU A 37 11.37 3.61 16.62
C LEU A 37 11.81 4.32 15.33
N PHE A 38 11.03 4.21 14.26
CA PHE A 38 11.34 4.88 12.99
C PHE A 38 11.26 6.40 13.13
N ALA A 39 10.25 6.91 13.82
CA ALA A 39 10.00 8.32 14.08
C ALA A 39 11.15 9.02 14.84
N ARG A 40 11.89 8.29 15.68
CA ARG A 40 13.07 8.82 16.40
C ARG A 40 14.24 9.16 15.49
N LEU A 41 14.27 8.66 14.28
CA LEU A 41 15.39 8.90 13.36
C LEU A 41 15.33 10.25 12.65
N ILE A 42 14.13 10.78 12.42
CA ILE A 42 13.91 11.87 11.47
C ILE A 42 12.80 12.78 11.99
N ARG A 43 13.04 14.09 11.93
CA ARG A 43 12.01 15.07 12.27
C ARG A 43 10.86 14.98 11.27
N HIS A 44 9.64 14.95 11.78
CA HIS A 44 8.40 14.83 11.03
C HIS A 44 7.27 15.54 11.76
N ASP A 45 6.14 15.75 11.11
CA ASP A 45 4.95 16.37 11.69
C ASP A 45 3.83 15.32 11.88
N MET A 46 3.76 14.33 10.97
CA MET A 46 2.77 13.26 11.00
C MET A 46 3.47 11.91 10.81
N ALA A 47 2.89 10.86 11.39
CA ALA A 47 3.43 9.51 11.27
C ALA A 47 2.30 8.47 11.25
N MET A 48 2.44 7.43 10.42
CA MET A 48 1.44 6.38 10.31
C MET A 48 2.01 5.03 9.93
N VAL A 49 1.27 3.97 10.25
CA VAL A 49 1.48 2.61 9.77
C VAL A 49 0.32 2.26 8.86
N VAL A 50 0.62 2.00 7.61
CA VAL A 50 -0.36 1.62 6.59
C VAL A 50 -0.09 0.20 6.15
N ARG A 51 -1.12 -0.63 6.16
CA ARG A 51 -1.08 -1.98 5.60
C ARG A 51 -1.51 -1.93 4.14
N TYR A 52 -0.67 -2.45 3.27
CA TYR A 52 -0.97 -2.67 1.86
C TYR A 52 -1.22 -4.15 1.62
N ALA A 53 -2.36 -4.45 1.04
CA ALA A 53 -2.69 -5.76 0.52
C ALA A 53 -2.88 -5.67 -1.00
N ARG A 54 -2.78 -6.80 -1.69
CA ARG A 54 -2.81 -6.78 -3.16
C ARG A 54 -4.18 -6.41 -3.73
N PHE A 55 -5.25 -6.79 -3.05
CA PHE A 55 -6.64 -6.74 -3.56
C PHE A 55 -7.60 -5.98 -2.64
N SER A 56 -7.11 -5.31 -1.62
CA SER A 56 -7.91 -4.47 -0.75
C SER A 56 -7.34 -3.05 -0.67
N ALA A 57 -8.20 -2.10 -0.32
CA ALA A 57 -7.76 -0.74 -0.03
C ALA A 57 -6.72 -0.75 1.11
N PRO A 58 -5.77 0.20 1.12
CA PRO A 58 -4.84 0.36 2.23
C PRO A 58 -5.57 0.60 3.55
N ASP A 59 -5.05 -0.02 4.62
CA ASP A 59 -5.63 0.08 5.94
C ASP A 59 -4.66 0.77 6.92
N PHE A 60 -5.16 1.71 7.70
CA PHE A 60 -4.37 2.46 8.67
C PHE A 60 -4.38 1.72 10.02
N LEU A 61 -3.26 1.10 10.37
CA LEU A 61 -3.10 0.42 11.66
C LEU A 61 -2.79 1.41 12.79
N VAL A 62 -2.04 2.46 12.48
CA VAL A 62 -1.70 3.56 13.39
C VAL A 62 -1.69 4.84 12.58
N CYS A 63 -2.29 5.90 13.13
CA CYS A 63 -2.23 7.22 12.52
C CYS A 63 -2.02 8.30 13.58
N LYS A 64 -1.04 9.17 13.37
CA LYS A 64 -0.71 10.28 14.26
C LYS A 64 -0.57 11.56 13.44
N GLY A 65 -1.41 12.54 13.75
CA GLY A 65 -1.31 13.87 13.16
C GLY A 65 -2.14 14.09 11.88
N LEU A 66 -2.63 13.05 11.21
CA LEU A 66 -3.55 13.18 10.10
C LEU A 66 -5.00 13.15 10.63
N PRO A 67 -5.86 14.13 10.28
CA PRO A 67 -7.27 14.14 10.70
C PRO A 67 -8.06 12.97 10.11
N ASP A 68 -9.03 12.43 10.85
CA ASP A 68 -9.88 11.31 10.43
C ASP A 68 -10.56 11.54 9.08
N ARG A 69 -11.08 12.75 8.86
CA ARG A 69 -11.65 13.15 7.57
C ARG A 69 -10.69 12.95 6.39
N GLN A 70 -9.39 13.09 6.59
CA GLN A 70 -8.40 12.87 5.53
C GLN A 70 -8.17 11.38 5.29
N ILE A 71 -8.24 10.57 6.36
CA ILE A 71 -8.18 9.10 6.28
C ILE A 71 -9.39 8.58 5.49
N GLU A 72 -10.59 9.07 5.81
CA GLU A 72 -11.82 8.72 5.09
C GLU A 72 -11.73 9.11 3.62
N THR A 73 -11.30 10.34 3.33
CA THR A 73 -11.08 10.82 1.98
C THR A 73 -10.10 9.93 1.21
N TYR A 74 -9.00 9.53 1.85
CA TYR A 74 -8.02 8.61 1.26
C TYR A 74 -8.65 7.24 0.96
N ARG A 75 -9.38 6.65 1.92
CA ARG A 75 -10.08 5.37 1.77
C ARG A 75 -11.17 5.41 0.72
N ALA A 76 -11.86 6.53 0.56
CA ALA A 76 -12.92 6.72 -0.43
C ALA A 76 -12.44 6.69 -1.90
N GLY A 77 -11.11 6.54 -2.14
CA GLY A 77 -10.58 6.31 -3.47
C GLY A 77 -9.27 7.02 -3.80
N TRP A 78 -8.82 7.98 -2.98
CA TRP A 78 -7.57 8.69 -3.24
C TRP A 78 -6.33 7.80 -3.19
N TYR A 79 -6.36 6.67 -2.47
CA TYR A 79 -5.28 5.68 -2.44
C TYR A 79 -4.92 5.16 -3.84
N ARG A 80 -5.85 5.18 -4.80
CA ARG A 80 -5.61 4.74 -6.19
C ARG A 80 -4.65 5.64 -6.95
N PHE A 81 -4.52 6.89 -6.51
CA PHE A 81 -3.57 7.87 -7.06
C PHE A 81 -2.30 7.97 -6.25
N ASP A 82 -2.24 7.27 -5.11
CA ASP A 82 -1.07 7.26 -4.25
C ASP A 82 0.11 6.57 -4.95
N PRO A 83 1.22 7.29 -5.18
CA PRO A 83 2.39 6.71 -5.81
C PRO A 83 3.04 5.60 -4.99
N PHE A 84 2.85 5.58 -3.66
CA PHE A 84 3.35 4.54 -2.78
C PHE A 84 2.52 3.26 -2.91
N TYR A 85 1.20 3.38 -3.03
CA TYR A 85 0.32 2.26 -3.36
C TYR A 85 0.75 1.65 -4.70
N GLY A 86 0.93 2.49 -5.73
CA GLY A 86 1.42 2.05 -7.04
C GLY A 86 2.85 1.47 -6.99
N TYR A 87 3.74 2.00 -6.14
CA TYR A 87 5.08 1.46 -5.93
C TYR A 87 5.02 0.04 -5.40
N TRP A 88 4.25 -0.19 -4.32
CA TRP A 88 4.12 -1.52 -3.73
C TRP A 88 3.56 -2.53 -4.74
N HIS A 89 2.49 -2.22 -5.42
CA HIS A 89 1.86 -3.12 -6.40
C HIS A 89 2.77 -3.51 -7.58
N ARG A 90 3.69 -2.64 -7.97
CA ARG A 90 4.62 -2.92 -9.08
C ARG A 90 5.90 -3.60 -8.64
N ARG A 91 6.37 -3.33 -7.44
CA ARG A 91 7.72 -3.75 -7.00
C ARG A 91 7.69 -4.87 -5.98
N GLU A 92 6.70 -4.89 -5.10
CA GLU A 92 6.57 -5.82 -3.95
C GLU A 92 7.89 -5.97 -3.16
N ARG A 93 8.68 -4.89 -3.11
CA ARG A 93 10.01 -4.86 -2.51
C ARG A 93 10.05 -3.95 -1.30
N GLY A 94 10.61 -4.48 -0.22
CA GLY A 94 10.92 -3.68 0.96
C GLY A 94 12.01 -2.64 0.71
N GLY A 95 12.05 -1.64 1.58
CA GLY A 95 13.04 -0.56 1.50
C GLY A 95 12.48 0.79 1.89
N VAL A 96 13.33 1.80 1.78
CA VAL A 96 12.99 3.19 2.09
C VAL A 96 12.89 4.00 0.82
N VAL A 97 11.73 4.60 0.60
CA VAL A 97 11.42 5.44 -0.57
C VAL A 97 10.78 6.75 -0.13
N SER A 98 11.11 7.85 -0.79
CA SER A 98 10.44 9.13 -0.60
C SER A 98 9.41 9.37 -1.71
N PHE A 99 8.50 10.31 -1.49
CA PHE A 99 7.54 10.73 -2.51
C PHE A 99 8.22 11.02 -3.86
N ARG A 100 9.37 11.70 -3.84
CA ARG A 100 10.13 12.03 -5.06
C ARG A 100 10.72 10.81 -5.77
N ASP A 101 11.02 9.75 -5.03
CA ASP A 101 11.58 8.52 -5.60
C ASP A 101 10.52 7.70 -6.36
N VAL A 102 9.24 7.83 -5.99
CA VAL A 102 8.13 7.04 -6.52
C VAL A 102 7.17 7.82 -7.40
N ALA A 103 7.07 9.13 -7.23
CA ALA A 103 6.18 9.98 -8.01
C ALA A 103 6.75 10.26 -9.40
N SER A 104 5.94 10.04 -10.43
CA SER A 104 6.29 10.51 -11.78
C SER A 104 6.29 12.04 -11.84
N PRO A 105 6.97 12.67 -12.82
CA PRO A 105 6.91 14.11 -13.02
C PRO A 105 5.48 14.66 -13.19
N ALA A 106 4.56 13.85 -13.70
CA ALA A 106 3.14 14.20 -13.82
C ALA A 106 2.45 14.22 -12.45
N LEU A 107 2.68 13.21 -11.60
CA LEU A 107 2.16 13.15 -10.23
C LEU A 107 2.75 14.25 -9.33
N LEU A 108 4.00 14.66 -9.57
CA LEU A 108 4.61 15.80 -8.86
C LEU A 108 3.88 17.14 -9.14
N ARG A 109 3.15 17.26 -10.26
CA ARG A 109 2.45 18.49 -10.66
C ARG A 109 0.93 18.45 -10.53
N GLY A 110 0.33 17.25 -10.38
CA GLY A 110 -1.13 17.09 -10.38
C GLY A 110 -1.62 16.01 -9.43
N GLY A 111 -2.82 15.52 -9.62
CA GLY A 111 -3.40 14.33 -8.97
C GLY A 111 -3.21 14.30 -7.45
N TYR A 112 -2.42 13.35 -6.98
CA TYR A 112 -2.14 13.14 -5.56
C TYR A 112 -1.63 14.39 -4.81
N ARG A 113 -1.01 15.35 -5.50
CA ARG A 113 -0.65 16.66 -4.92
C ARG A 113 -1.85 17.45 -4.42
N ALA A 114 -3.04 17.26 -4.99
CA ALA A 114 -4.24 17.91 -4.49
C ALA A 114 -4.62 17.37 -3.11
N PHE A 115 -4.55 16.04 -2.94
CA PHE A 115 -4.71 15.40 -1.63
C PHE A 115 -3.66 15.89 -0.62
N GLN A 116 -2.37 15.86 -0.98
CA GLN A 116 -1.30 16.35 -0.11
C GLN A 116 -1.52 17.81 0.34
N ARG A 117 -1.93 18.70 -0.57
CA ARG A 117 -2.24 20.10 -0.22
C ARG A 117 -3.40 20.20 0.78
N GLN A 118 -4.46 19.40 0.58
CA GLN A 118 -5.62 19.36 1.48
C GLN A 118 -5.24 18.80 2.86
N ALA A 119 -4.39 17.78 2.89
CA ALA A 119 -3.85 17.17 4.09
C ALA A 119 -2.68 17.97 4.71
N LYS A 120 -2.27 19.08 4.08
CA LYS A 120 -1.10 19.90 4.47
C LYS A 120 0.20 19.10 4.50
N ILE A 121 0.37 18.18 3.57
CA ILE A 121 1.58 17.36 3.40
C ILE A 121 2.45 17.98 2.32
N SER A 122 3.72 18.26 2.64
CA SER A 122 4.72 18.75 1.68
C SER A 122 5.60 17.62 1.13
N ASP A 123 5.96 16.65 1.97
CA ASP A 123 6.78 15.48 1.60
C ASP A 123 6.48 14.26 2.47
N GLU A 124 6.72 13.09 1.92
CA GLU A 124 6.44 11.79 2.52
C GLU A 124 7.66 10.87 2.37
N LEU A 125 7.97 10.12 3.43
CA LEU A 125 9.02 9.11 3.48
C LEU A 125 8.43 7.80 3.98
N GLY A 126 8.38 6.79 3.13
CA GLY A 126 7.87 5.46 3.45
C GLY A 126 8.99 4.44 3.68
N MET A 127 8.85 3.60 4.68
CA MET A 127 9.66 2.41 4.91
C MET A 127 8.76 1.18 4.75
N PHE A 128 8.90 0.48 3.65
CA PHE A 128 8.12 -0.72 3.32
C PHE A 128 8.75 -1.97 3.92
N LEU A 129 7.96 -2.70 4.68
CA LEU A 129 8.33 -3.96 5.31
C LEU A 129 7.47 -5.07 4.69
N PRO A 130 8.04 -5.90 3.82
CA PRO A 130 7.31 -7.01 3.23
C PRO A 130 6.72 -7.90 4.32
N GLY A 131 5.45 -8.18 4.19
CA GLY A 131 4.71 -9.10 5.01
C GLY A 131 4.49 -10.43 4.29
N ILE A 132 3.56 -11.19 4.82
CA ILE A 132 3.19 -12.49 4.28
C ILE A 132 2.11 -12.31 3.23
N GLY A 133 2.08 -13.19 2.20
CA GLY A 133 1.03 -13.22 1.19
C GLY A 133 1.01 -12.00 0.28
N ARG A 134 2.20 -11.46 -0.07
CA ARG A 134 2.33 -10.29 -0.95
C ARG A 134 1.74 -9.00 -0.37
N GLY A 135 1.44 -8.99 0.93
CA GLY A 135 1.13 -7.78 1.68
C GLY A 135 2.38 -7.08 2.18
N SER A 136 2.24 -5.86 2.67
CA SER A 136 3.26 -5.18 3.46
C SER A 136 2.64 -4.28 4.50
N ILE A 137 3.39 -3.95 5.53
CA ILE A 137 3.17 -2.70 6.25
C ILE A 137 4.19 -1.66 5.78
N ALA A 138 3.78 -0.42 5.74
CA ALA A 138 4.67 0.70 5.48
C ALA A 138 4.57 1.68 6.65
N LEU A 139 5.73 2.08 7.15
CA LEU A 139 5.85 3.14 8.15
C LEU A 139 6.06 4.45 7.40
N PHE A 140 5.18 5.41 7.56
CA PHE A 140 5.30 6.72 6.94
C PHE A 140 5.66 7.79 7.95
N LEU A 141 6.56 8.67 7.53
CA LEU A 141 6.81 9.96 8.15
C LEU A 141 6.47 11.05 7.14
N GLU A 142 5.73 12.06 7.55
CA GLU A 142 5.30 13.14 6.69
C GLU A 142 5.67 14.51 7.27
N ARG A 143 5.85 15.47 6.39
CA ARG A 143 6.13 16.86 6.72
C ARG A 143 5.08 17.79 6.16
N SER A 144 4.72 18.78 6.95
CA SER A 144 3.86 19.87 6.51
C SER A 144 4.65 20.97 5.78
N LYS A 145 5.96 21.03 5.98
CA LYS A 145 6.88 21.99 5.34
C LYS A 145 8.22 21.33 5.01
N GLY A 146 8.77 21.70 3.84
CA GLY A 146 10.10 21.26 3.39
C GLY A 146 10.09 19.82 2.84
N TRP A 147 11.31 19.28 2.67
CA TRP A 147 11.58 17.99 2.04
C TRP A 147 12.53 17.16 2.90
N PHE A 148 12.41 15.83 2.81
CA PHE A 148 13.38 14.94 3.41
C PHE A 148 14.71 15.01 2.66
N THR A 149 15.77 15.30 3.39
CA THR A 149 17.12 15.44 2.84
C THR A 149 17.73 14.08 2.48
N ALA A 150 18.77 14.08 1.64
CA ALA A 150 19.51 12.86 1.32
C ALA A 150 20.12 12.20 2.57
N ALA A 151 20.59 13.00 3.55
CA ALA A 151 21.15 12.49 4.81
C ALA A 151 20.09 11.80 5.67
N GLU A 152 18.87 12.33 5.74
CA GLU A 152 17.73 11.72 6.46
C GLU A 152 17.30 10.41 5.80
N LYS A 153 17.16 10.41 4.49
CA LYS A 153 16.87 9.17 3.72
C LYS A 153 17.95 8.11 3.91
N ALA A 154 19.22 8.50 3.91
CA ALA A 154 20.33 7.59 4.18
C ALA A 154 20.29 7.03 5.62
N ARG A 155 19.88 7.84 6.61
CA ARG A 155 19.69 7.41 8.00
C ARG A 155 18.58 6.37 8.10
N ALA A 156 17.44 6.61 7.46
CA ALA A 156 16.34 5.65 7.38
C ALA A 156 16.79 4.32 6.74
N ARG A 157 17.53 4.39 5.61
CA ARG A 157 18.05 3.18 4.93
C ARG A 157 19.02 2.39 5.81
N ARG A 158 19.86 3.04 6.62
CA ARG A 158 20.77 2.34 7.57
C ARG A 158 20.01 1.63 8.68
N ALA A 159 18.88 2.17 9.12
CA ALA A 159 18.04 1.56 10.17
C ALA A 159 17.13 0.44 9.62
N TYR A 160 16.89 0.40 8.31
CA TYR A 160 15.98 -0.53 7.67
C TYR A 160 16.21 -2.00 8.08
N PRO A 161 17.46 -2.55 8.08
CA PRO A 161 17.67 -3.95 8.45
C PRO A 161 17.20 -4.29 9.86
N ALA A 162 17.43 -3.40 10.83
CA ALA A 162 16.99 -3.60 12.22
C ALA A 162 15.45 -3.56 12.33
N VAL A 163 14.81 -2.58 11.69
CA VAL A 163 13.34 -2.44 11.69
C VAL A 163 12.69 -3.64 10.99
N ALA A 164 13.22 -4.05 9.85
CA ALA A 164 12.74 -5.22 9.11
C ALA A 164 12.93 -6.53 9.89
N GLY A 165 14.05 -6.68 10.61
CA GLY A 165 14.32 -7.82 11.49
C GLY A 165 13.30 -7.91 12.62
N LEU A 166 13.01 -6.80 13.31
CA LEU A 166 11.97 -6.75 14.35
C LEU A 166 10.58 -7.12 13.81
N TYR A 167 10.23 -6.59 12.63
CA TYR A 167 8.95 -6.92 12.00
C TYR A 167 8.85 -8.40 11.66
N ARG A 168 9.91 -8.99 11.12
CA ARG A 168 9.99 -10.42 10.83
C ARG A 168 9.83 -11.27 12.08
N ALA A 169 10.53 -10.93 13.17
CA ALA A 169 10.41 -11.60 14.45
C ALA A 169 8.98 -11.52 15.01
N HIS A 170 8.33 -10.34 14.87
CA HIS A 170 6.95 -10.15 15.30
C HIS A 170 5.97 -11.05 14.52
N ILE A 171 6.09 -11.11 13.20
CA ILE A 171 5.27 -11.99 12.36
C ILE A 171 5.49 -13.46 12.74
N GLY A 172 6.75 -13.88 12.91
CA GLY A 172 7.08 -15.24 13.35
C GLY A 172 6.47 -15.59 14.71
N HIS A 173 6.50 -14.64 15.65
CA HIS A 173 5.90 -14.82 16.98
C HIS A 173 4.37 -14.95 16.92
N ILE A 174 3.70 -14.11 16.12
CA ILE A 174 2.24 -14.21 15.92
C ILE A 174 1.86 -15.59 15.38
N PHE A 175 2.57 -16.09 14.38
CA PHE A 175 2.30 -17.42 13.84
C PHE A 175 2.57 -18.54 14.85
N ALA A 176 3.66 -18.44 15.64
CA ALA A 176 3.95 -19.41 16.68
C ALA A 176 2.83 -19.44 17.74
N ALA A 177 2.36 -18.28 18.17
CA ALA A 177 1.25 -18.16 19.12
C ALA A 177 -0.06 -18.76 18.58
N LEU A 178 -0.37 -18.57 17.29
CA LEU A 178 -1.56 -19.13 16.65
C LEU A 178 -1.52 -20.67 16.55
N VAL A 179 -0.32 -21.26 16.44
CA VAL A 179 -0.15 -22.73 16.45
C VAL A 179 -0.39 -23.29 17.84
N THR A 180 0.08 -22.61 18.88
CA THR A 180 0.01 -23.09 20.28
C THR A 180 -1.30 -22.77 20.98
N SER A 181 -1.97 -21.69 20.60
CA SER A 181 -3.23 -21.23 21.19
C SER A 181 -4.09 -20.57 20.14
N PRO A 182 -5.11 -21.26 19.60
CA PRO A 182 -6.03 -20.66 18.61
C PRO A 182 -6.79 -19.50 19.25
N GLY A 183 -6.29 -18.27 19.03
CA GLY A 183 -6.92 -17.03 19.44
C GLY A 183 -7.77 -16.41 18.32
N PRO A 184 -8.41 -15.26 18.58
CA PRO A 184 -9.07 -14.49 17.53
C PRO A 184 -8.06 -14.08 16.44
N PRO A 185 -8.49 -14.00 15.16
CA PRO A 185 -7.60 -13.70 14.04
C PRO A 185 -6.90 -12.36 14.27
N SER A 186 -5.57 -12.38 14.28
CA SER A 186 -4.79 -11.14 14.30
C SER A 186 -5.04 -10.37 12.99
N PRO A 187 -5.28 -9.06 13.01
CA PRO A 187 -5.43 -8.26 11.80
C PRO A 187 -4.18 -8.28 10.91
N GLN A 188 -3.06 -8.79 11.41
CA GLN A 188 -1.78 -8.89 10.70
C GLN A 188 -1.60 -10.22 9.96
N VAL A 189 -2.43 -11.23 10.26
CA VAL A 189 -2.41 -12.53 9.57
C VAL A 189 -3.44 -12.50 8.44
N PRO A 190 -3.07 -12.85 7.21
CA PRO A 190 -4.01 -12.97 6.10
C PRO A 190 -5.15 -13.94 6.44
N ARG A 191 -6.36 -13.63 5.98
CA ARG A 191 -7.50 -14.55 6.09
C ARG A 191 -7.19 -15.82 5.31
N ALA A 192 -7.62 -16.99 5.79
CA ALA A 192 -7.41 -18.29 5.15
C ALA A 192 -5.92 -18.53 4.78
N THR A 193 -5.13 -18.85 5.77
CA THR A 193 -3.68 -19.06 5.65
C THR A 193 -3.28 -20.48 5.99
N LEU A 194 -2.44 -21.09 5.14
CA LEU A 194 -1.76 -22.37 5.35
C LEU A 194 -0.25 -22.14 5.23
N LEU A 195 0.52 -22.72 6.15
CA LEU A 195 1.97 -22.85 6.04
C LEU A 195 2.32 -24.32 5.83
N VAL A 196 3.16 -24.57 4.87
CA VAL A 196 3.80 -25.87 4.67
C VAL A 196 5.31 -25.72 4.78
N ASP A 197 6.00 -26.72 5.29
CA ASP A 197 7.44 -26.76 5.32
C ASP A 197 8.04 -27.05 3.93
N ARG A 198 9.36 -27.16 3.88
CA ARG A 198 10.10 -27.46 2.64
C ARG A 198 9.75 -28.83 2.04
N ASP A 199 9.26 -29.75 2.85
CA ASP A 199 8.91 -31.13 2.47
C ASP A 199 7.41 -31.23 2.10
N GLY A 200 6.66 -30.12 2.20
CA GLY A 200 5.24 -30.02 1.88
C GLY A 200 4.32 -30.39 3.03
N GLU A 201 4.89 -30.68 4.22
CA GLU A 201 4.10 -31.01 5.39
C GLU A 201 3.42 -29.77 5.98
N ARG A 202 2.19 -29.94 6.40
CA ARG A 202 1.38 -28.86 6.97
C ARG A 202 1.87 -28.48 8.37
N VAL A 203 2.40 -27.28 8.52
CA VAL A 203 2.88 -26.75 9.80
C VAL A 203 1.80 -25.92 10.50
N PHE A 204 1.02 -25.16 9.74
CA PHE A 204 -0.04 -24.30 10.29
C PHE A 204 -1.19 -24.15 9.31
N ALA A 205 -2.42 -24.13 9.82
CA ALA A 205 -3.62 -23.73 9.10
C ALA A 205 -4.56 -23.01 10.06
N ASN A 206 -4.95 -21.76 9.74
CA ASN A 206 -5.91 -21.06 10.56
C ASN A 206 -7.35 -21.55 10.33
N LYS A 207 -8.29 -21.05 11.15
CA LYS A 207 -9.71 -21.43 11.08
C LYS A 207 -10.31 -21.14 9.70
N GLU A 208 -9.98 -20.01 9.13
CA GLU A 208 -10.45 -19.55 7.83
C GLU A 208 -9.96 -20.46 6.70
N TRP A 209 -8.71 -20.96 6.79
CA TRP A 209 -8.18 -21.95 5.85
C TRP A 209 -8.93 -23.26 5.94
N ARG A 210 -9.12 -23.79 7.17
CA ARG A 210 -9.85 -25.04 7.38
C ARG A 210 -11.28 -24.98 6.86
N ALA A 211 -11.93 -23.83 6.96
CA ALA A 211 -13.23 -23.61 6.35
C ALA A 211 -13.16 -23.52 4.82
N ALA A 212 -12.13 -22.93 4.26
CA ALA A 212 -11.99 -22.78 2.82
C ALA A 212 -11.56 -24.06 2.11
N GLU A 213 -10.75 -24.91 2.75
CA GLU A 213 -10.25 -26.17 2.17
C GLU A 213 -11.33 -27.24 1.97
N THR A 214 -12.53 -27.07 2.56
CA THR A 214 -13.68 -27.91 2.27
C THR A 214 -14.21 -27.71 0.84
N ASP A 215 -13.83 -26.60 0.18
CA ASP A 215 -14.15 -26.36 -1.22
C ASP A 215 -13.20 -27.17 -2.12
N PRO A 216 -13.71 -28.10 -2.94
CA PRO A 216 -12.89 -28.90 -3.86
C PRO A 216 -12.06 -28.06 -4.84
N GLY A 217 -12.47 -26.82 -5.10
CA GLY A 217 -11.73 -25.88 -5.93
C GLY A 217 -10.37 -25.50 -5.31
N VAL A 218 -10.30 -25.43 -3.98
CA VAL A 218 -9.04 -25.12 -3.27
C VAL A 218 -8.04 -26.26 -3.44
N GLY A 219 -8.48 -27.52 -3.25
CA GLY A 219 -7.64 -28.69 -3.44
C GLY A 219 -7.08 -28.80 -4.86
N ARG A 220 -7.92 -28.56 -5.87
CA ARG A 220 -7.50 -28.51 -7.29
C ARG A 220 -6.49 -27.41 -7.54
N ALA A 221 -6.74 -26.20 -7.05
CA ALA A 221 -5.84 -25.07 -7.23
C ALA A 221 -4.47 -25.29 -6.57
N ILE A 222 -4.41 -25.99 -5.42
CA ILE A 222 -3.15 -26.40 -4.79
C ILE A 222 -2.43 -27.41 -5.68
N ALA A 223 -3.14 -28.39 -6.22
CA ALA A 223 -2.58 -29.38 -7.13
C ALA A 223 -2.06 -28.75 -8.43
N ASP A 224 -2.79 -27.75 -9.00
CA ASP A 224 -2.40 -27.02 -10.19
C ASP A 224 -1.14 -26.17 -9.97
N LEU A 225 -0.96 -25.63 -8.78
CA LEU A 225 0.28 -24.96 -8.39
C LEU A 225 1.46 -25.93 -8.25
N GLY A 226 1.16 -27.22 -7.97
CA GLY A 226 2.15 -28.28 -7.90
C GLY A 226 3.33 -27.96 -7.00
N SER A 227 4.55 -28.20 -7.48
CA SER A 227 5.80 -27.85 -6.79
C SER A 227 6.21 -26.39 -6.96
N ALA A 228 5.37 -25.53 -7.56
CA ALA A 228 5.68 -24.12 -7.72
C ALA A 228 5.76 -23.43 -6.35
N LYS A 229 6.92 -22.92 -6.02
CA LYS A 229 7.14 -22.16 -4.76
C LYS A 229 6.51 -20.77 -4.78
N SER A 230 6.04 -20.29 -5.93
CA SER A 230 5.34 -19.02 -6.06
C SER A 230 4.34 -19.04 -7.22
N GLY A 231 3.15 -18.51 -7.00
CA GLY A 231 2.12 -18.48 -8.02
C GLY A 231 0.78 -17.96 -7.49
N GLN A 232 -0.19 -17.92 -8.39
CA GLN A 232 -1.56 -17.57 -8.04
C GLN A 232 -2.54 -18.30 -8.94
N VAL A 233 -3.66 -18.76 -8.35
CA VAL A 233 -4.75 -19.43 -9.07
C VAL A 233 -6.07 -18.80 -8.65
N ARG A 234 -6.93 -18.51 -9.63
CA ARG A 234 -8.27 -18.02 -9.36
C ARG A 234 -9.16 -19.18 -8.90
N LEU A 235 -9.74 -19.06 -7.72
CA LEU A 235 -10.67 -20.06 -7.18
C LEU A 235 -12.12 -19.79 -7.63
N SER A 236 -12.50 -18.51 -7.72
CA SER A 236 -13.82 -18.04 -8.14
C SER A 236 -13.73 -16.55 -8.52
N ASP A 237 -14.86 -15.94 -8.93
CA ASP A 237 -14.88 -14.54 -9.34
C ASP A 237 -14.37 -13.58 -8.28
N ASN A 238 -14.52 -13.94 -6.99
CA ASN A 238 -14.14 -13.10 -5.87
C ASN A 238 -13.05 -13.71 -4.97
N ARG A 239 -12.41 -14.83 -5.35
CA ARG A 239 -11.35 -15.46 -4.54
C ARG A 239 -10.14 -15.86 -5.38
N MET A 240 -8.95 -15.60 -4.82
CA MET A 240 -7.65 -15.97 -5.37
C MET A 240 -6.83 -16.72 -4.34
N LEU A 241 -6.24 -17.84 -4.73
CA LEU A 241 -5.20 -18.52 -3.98
C LEU A 241 -3.84 -18.00 -4.41
N HIS A 242 -3.03 -17.66 -3.43
CA HIS A 242 -1.63 -17.27 -3.63
C HIS A 242 -0.74 -18.28 -2.93
N VAL A 243 0.39 -18.59 -3.54
CA VAL A 243 1.51 -19.26 -2.89
C VAL A 243 2.76 -18.38 -2.99
N ALA A 244 3.49 -18.29 -1.90
CA ALA A 244 4.77 -17.58 -1.84
C ALA A 244 5.78 -18.38 -1.01
N PRO A 245 7.09 -18.36 -1.38
CA PRO A 245 8.12 -19.00 -0.58
C PRO A 245 8.32 -18.25 0.73
N LEU A 246 8.66 -18.98 1.77
CA LEU A 246 9.14 -18.45 3.04
C LEU A 246 10.66 -18.38 3.04
N GLU A 247 11.21 -17.43 3.79
CA GLU A 247 12.66 -17.28 3.93
C GLU A 247 13.26 -18.51 4.65
N ALA A 248 14.56 -18.76 4.39
CA ALA A 248 15.25 -19.93 4.95
C ALA A 248 15.34 -19.92 6.49
N ASP A 249 15.18 -18.76 7.10
CA ASP A 249 15.18 -18.53 8.56
C ASP A 249 13.78 -18.29 9.13
N PHE A 250 12.71 -18.53 8.36
CA PHE A 250 11.34 -18.36 8.87
C PHE A 250 11.06 -19.38 9.99
N PRO A 251 10.67 -18.93 11.21
CA PRO A 251 10.73 -19.75 12.41
C PRO A 251 9.90 -21.05 12.40
N LEU A 252 8.76 -21.06 11.70
CA LEU A 252 7.83 -22.20 11.71
C LEU A 252 8.01 -23.14 10.53
N ALA A 253 8.38 -22.61 9.37
CA ALA A 253 8.49 -23.38 8.13
C ALA A 253 9.70 -22.86 7.33
N PRO A 254 10.95 -23.10 7.77
CA PRO A 254 12.15 -22.63 7.08
C PRO A 254 12.20 -23.12 5.64
N ALA A 255 12.37 -22.20 4.69
CA ALA A 255 12.38 -22.49 3.25
C ALA A 255 11.11 -23.19 2.72
N GLY A 256 10.03 -23.15 3.50
CA GLY A 256 8.71 -23.67 3.12
C GLY A 256 7.91 -22.70 2.26
N CYS A 257 6.59 -22.87 2.24
CA CYS A 257 5.67 -22.02 1.50
C CYS A 257 4.48 -21.59 2.36
N ILE A 258 3.96 -20.40 2.04
CA ILE A 258 2.68 -19.93 2.55
C ILE A 258 1.64 -19.92 1.43
N PHE A 259 0.47 -20.45 1.73
CA PHE A 259 -0.73 -20.35 0.91
C PHE A 259 -1.71 -19.38 1.57
N VAL A 260 -2.26 -18.48 0.80
CA VAL A 260 -3.22 -17.47 1.28
C VAL A 260 -4.38 -17.41 0.31
N ILE A 261 -5.61 -17.54 0.83
CA ILE A 261 -6.81 -17.27 0.05
C ILE A 261 -7.27 -15.86 0.40
N GLU A 262 -7.23 -14.99 -0.59
CA GLU A 262 -7.77 -13.65 -0.47
C GLU A 262 -9.07 -13.53 -1.26
N ARG A 263 -10.01 -12.78 -0.72
CA ARG A 263 -11.14 -12.31 -1.53
C ARG A 263 -10.59 -11.29 -2.53
N ILE A 264 -10.86 -11.50 -3.79
CA ILE A 264 -10.75 -10.48 -4.82
C ILE A 264 -11.94 -9.54 -4.56
N GLY A 265 -11.93 -8.90 -3.42
CA GLY A 265 -12.87 -7.87 -3.08
C GLY A 265 -12.29 -6.61 -3.61
N LEU A 266 -12.83 -6.11 -4.67
CA LEU A 266 -13.26 -4.75 -4.87
C LEU A 266 -12.28 -3.60 -4.61
N ALA A 267 -10.98 -3.87 -4.36
CA ALA A 267 -9.98 -2.93 -4.77
C ALA A 267 -9.60 -3.31 -6.21
N PRO A 268 -10.14 -2.66 -7.22
CA PRO A 268 -9.67 -2.91 -8.57
C PRO A 268 -8.17 -2.69 -8.58
N ALA A 269 -7.43 -3.56 -9.30
CA ALA A 269 -6.05 -3.27 -9.68
C ALA A 269 -5.95 -1.78 -10.03
N PRO A 270 -4.83 -1.09 -9.73
CA PRO A 270 -4.71 0.32 -10.06
C PRO A 270 -5.16 0.50 -11.49
N LEU A 271 -6.38 1.03 -11.63
CA LEU A 271 -7.05 1.09 -12.92
C LEU A 271 -6.15 1.94 -13.80
N SER A 272 -5.73 1.41 -14.94
CA SER A 272 -5.13 2.30 -15.91
C SER A 272 -6.15 3.41 -16.14
N PRO A 273 -5.77 4.69 -16.05
CA PRO A 273 -6.71 5.81 -16.25
C PRO A 273 -7.59 5.62 -17.48
N ARG A 274 -7.10 4.94 -18.51
CA ARG A 274 -7.81 4.65 -19.75
C ARG A 274 -9.02 3.72 -19.63
N ALA A 275 -8.92 2.67 -18.82
CA ALA A 275 -10.02 1.69 -18.68
C ALA A 275 -11.21 2.28 -17.91
N VAL A 276 -10.92 3.11 -16.89
CA VAL A 276 -11.94 3.75 -16.06
C VAL A 276 -12.62 4.89 -16.80
N ILE A 277 -11.86 5.67 -17.58
CA ILE A 277 -12.39 6.83 -18.29
C ILE A 277 -13.29 6.43 -19.47
N ALA A 278 -13.17 5.21 -19.98
CA ALA A 278 -14.14 4.70 -20.95
C ALA A 278 -15.58 4.68 -20.38
N GLN A 279 -15.73 4.40 -19.09
CA GLN A 279 -17.04 4.36 -18.42
C GLN A 279 -17.41 5.71 -17.77
N PHE A 280 -16.50 6.35 -17.04
CA PHE A 280 -16.70 7.68 -16.46
C PHE A 280 -17.07 8.74 -17.52
N GLY A 281 -16.50 8.63 -18.70
CA GLY A 281 -16.71 9.56 -19.80
C GLY A 281 -17.80 9.12 -20.80
N ALA A 282 -18.84 8.40 -20.41
CA ALA A 282 -19.85 7.88 -21.34
C ALA A 282 -20.51 8.98 -22.23
N GLY A 283 -20.61 10.22 -21.74
CA GLY A 283 -21.10 11.38 -22.49
C GLY A 283 -20.03 12.19 -23.21
N LEU A 284 -18.74 11.83 -23.10
CA LEU A 284 -17.64 12.57 -23.68
C LEU A 284 -17.23 11.99 -25.04
N THR A 285 -16.81 12.86 -25.94
CA THR A 285 -16.20 12.43 -27.21
C THR A 285 -14.87 11.72 -26.96
N PRO A 286 -14.38 10.88 -27.91
CA PRO A 286 -13.08 10.24 -27.78
C PRO A 286 -11.95 11.22 -27.43
N ARG A 287 -11.97 12.40 -28.03
CA ARG A 287 -10.97 13.45 -27.80
C ARG A 287 -11.07 14.08 -26.42
N GLU A 288 -12.27 14.31 -25.92
CA GLU A 288 -12.50 14.81 -24.57
C GLU A 288 -12.05 13.78 -23.53
N ARG A 289 -12.30 12.47 -23.77
CA ARG A 289 -11.81 11.39 -22.91
C ARG A 289 -10.29 11.33 -22.84
N GLU A 290 -9.58 11.47 -23.96
CA GLU A 290 -8.12 11.56 -23.97
C GLU A 290 -7.60 12.74 -23.13
N ILE A 291 -8.28 13.89 -23.23
CA ILE A 291 -7.93 15.08 -22.46
C ILE A 291 -8.20 14.85 -20.97
N VAL A 292 -9.32 14.24 -20.59
CA VAL A 292 -9.61 13.87 -19.20
C VAL A 292 -8.52 12.95 -18.63
N VAL A 293 -8.10 11.92 -19.36
CA VAL A 293 -6.96 11.07 -18.97
C VAL A 293 -5.74 11.90 -18.64
N LEU A 294 -5.33 12.75 -19.57
CA LEU A 294 -4.13 13.55 -19.43
C LEU A 294 -4.23 14.60 -18.30
N VAL A 295 -5.43 15.12 -18.05
CA VAL A 295 -5.69 16.02 -16.91
C VAL A 295 -5.58 15.25 -15.59
N LEU A 296 -6.20 14.09 -15.49
CA LEU A 296 -6.13 13.23 -14.30
C LEU A 296 -4.71 12.70 -14.05
N GLU A 297 -3.91 12.49 -15.11
CA GLU A 297 -2.47 12.24 -15.03
C GLU A 297 -1.65 13.47 -14.60
N GLY A 298 -2.28 14.63 -14.43
CA GLY A 298 -1.63 15.87 -13.97
C GLY A 298 -0.88 16.61 -15.06
N HIS A 299 -1.19 16.41 -16.35
CA HIS A 299 -0.52 17.12 -17.43
C HIS A 299 -1.09 18.53 -17.61
N PRO A 300 -0.24 19.58 -17.63
CA PRO A 300 -0.68 20.92 -17.96
C PRO A 300 -1.10 21.02 -19.44
N SER A 301 -2.00 21.96 -19.74
CA SER A 301 -2.56 22.14 -21.10
C SER A 301 -1.50 22.23 -22.23
N ALA A 302 -0.30 22.77 -21.92
CA ALA A 302 0.80 22.81 -22.88
C ALA A 302 1.35 21.41 -23.23
N THR A 303 1.47 20.52 -22.24
CA THR A 303 1.91 19.14 -22.43
C THR A 303 0.82 18.33 -23.13
N ILE A 304 -0.44 18.56 -22.77
CA ILE A 304 -1.60 17.93 -23.46
C ILE A 304 -1.61 18.31 -24.94
N ALA A 305 -1.46 19.59 -25.24
CA ALA A 305 -1.39 20.09 -26.61
C ALA A 305 -0.29 19.39 -27.44
N LYS A 306 0.92 19.31 -26.88
CA LYS A 306 2.06 18.61 -27.51
C LYS A 306 1.80 17.12 -27.72
N ARG A 307 1.28 16.41 -26.70
CA ARG A 307 0.99 14.96 -26.78
C ARG A 307 -0.09 14.61 -27.78
N LEU A 308 -1.07 15.48 -27.90
CA LEU A 308 -2.22 15.27 -28.78
C LEU A 308 -2.06 15.87 -30.17
N GLY A 309 -0.94 16.56 -30.44
CA GLY A 309 -0.68 17.20 -31.74
C GLY A 309 -1.65 18.34 -32.07
N ILE A 310 -2.14 19.09 -31.08
CA ILE A 310 -3.12 20.19 -31.26
C ILE A 310 -2.67 21.47 -30.58
N GLY A 311 -3.28 22.59 -30.94
CA GLY A 311 -3.01 23.89 -30.35
C GLY A 311 -3.46 23.99 -28.89
N ARG A 312 -2.77 24.82 -28.06
CA ARG A 312 -3.17 25.10 -26.67
C ARG A 312 -4.59 25.66 -26.57
N GLY A 313 -5.00 26.49 -27.52
CA GLY A 313 -6.35 27.05 -27.62
C GLY A 313 -7.39 25.94 -27.83
N THR A 314 -7.06 24.95 -28.66
CA THR A 314 -7.91 23.79 -28.92
C THR A 314 -8.09 22.93 -27.67
N VAL A 315 -7.01 22.70 -26.89
CA VAL A 315 -7.10 22.03 -25.58
C VAL A 315 -8.00 22.79 -24.62
N LYS A 316 -7.87 24.14 -24.56
CA LYS A 316 -8.71 24.98 -23.71
C LYS A 316 -10.20 24.87 -24.10
N ASN A 317 -10.50 24.84 -25.40
CA ASN A 317 -11.88 24.69 -25.88
C ASN A 317 -12.45 23.31 -25.55
N HIS A 318 -11.67 22.24 -25.73
CA HIS A 318 -12.10 20.90 -25.34
C HIS A 318 -12.31 20.81 -23.82
N ARG A 319 -11.43 21.38 -23.00
CA ARG A 319 -11.61 21.42 -21.53
C ARG A 319 -12.88 22.16 -21.14
N ARG A 320 -13.19 23.28 -21.76
CA ARG A 320 -14.44 24.00 -21.50
C ARG A 320 -15.65 23.10 -21.82
N ARG A 321 -15.70 22.51 -23.02
CA ARG A 321 -16.81 21.64 -23.44
C ARG A 321 -16.97 20.42 -22.54
N LEU A 322 -15.88 19.77 -22.15
CA LEU A 322 -15.96 18.63 -21.24
C LEU A 322 -16.39 19.04 -19.82
N TYR A 323 -16.01 20.24 -19.37
CA TYR A 323 -16.46 20.77 -18.09
C TYR A 323 -17.95 21.10 -18.13
N ASP A 324 -18.42 21.73 -19.21
CA ASP A 324 -19.85 21.96 -19.42
C ASP A 324 -20.65 20.65 -19.44
N LYS A 325 -20.17 19.59 -20.11
CA LYS A 325 -20.81 18.28 -20.17
C LYS A 325 -20.83 17.54 -18.84
N LEU A 326 -19.81 17.74 -18.02
CA LEU A 326 -19.70 17.13 -16.70
C LEU A 326 -20.31 18.00 -15.60
N ASP A 327 -20.86 19.16 -15.95
CA ASP A 327 -21.40 20.13 -15.01
C ASP A 327 -20.40 20.49 -13.88
N ILE A 328 -19.18 20.89 -14.30
CA ILE A 328 -18.09 21.29 -13.42
C ILE A 328 -17.41 22.53 -13.96
N THR A 329 -16.71 23.28 -13.11
CA THR A 329 -16.04 24.53 -13.47
C THR A 329 -14.52 24.45 -13.34
N THR A 330 -14.03 23.51 -12.53
CA THR A 330 -12.62 23.42 -12.17
C THR A 330 -12.05 22.02 -12.38
N GLU A 331 -10.73 21.95 -12.57
CA GLU A 331 -9.98 20.69 -12.56
C GLU A 331 -10.14 19.92 -11.25
N ARG A 332 -10.30 20.64 -10.14
CA ARG A 332 -10.56 20.05 -8.83
C ARG A 332 -11.91 19.30 -8.80
N GLU A 333 -12.95 19.91 -9.37
CA GLU A 333 -14.27 19.28 -9.47
C GLU A 333 -14.24 18.05 -10.39
N LEU A 334 -13.45 18.09 -11.47
CA LEU A 334 -13.23 16.91 -12.32
C LEU A 334 -12.66 15.73 -11.49
N PHE A 335 -11.67 15.99 -10.65
CA PHE A 335 -11.11 14.98 -9.77
C PHE A 335 -12.15 14.47 -8.75
N LEU A 336 -12.91 15.36 -8.11
CA LEU A 336 -13.93 14.97 -7.15
C LEU A 336 -15.01 14.11 -7.82
N ARG A 337 -15.53 14.53 -8.96
CA ARG A 337 -16.55 13.80 -9.72
C ARG A 337 -16.05 12.41 -10.19
N TYR A 338 -14.80 12.34 -10.59
CA TYR A 338 -14.16 11.08 -10.93
C TYR A 338 -14.05 10.14 -9.73
N LEU A 339 -13.73 10.67 -8.54
CA LEU A 339 -13.66 9.90 -7.29
C LEU A 339 -15.04 9.43 -6.82
N GLU A 340 -16.05 10.30 -6.89
CA GLU A 340 -17.44 9.96 -6.59
C GLU A 340 -17.95 8.84 -7.51
N TRP A 341 -17.65 8.93 -8.80
CA TRP A 341 -18.01 7.90 -9.77
C TRP A 341 -17.30 6.57 -9.47
N LEU A 342 -16.03 6.59 -9.10
CA LEU A 342 -15.28 5.40 -8.68
C LEU A 342 -15.91 4.76 -7.41
N ALA A 343 -16.31 5.57 -6.45
CA ALA A 343 -16.97 5.09 -5.23
C ALA A 343 -18.32 4.44 -5.52
N GLN A 344 -19.10 5.01 -6.45
CA GLN A 344 -20.42 4.48 -6.86
C GLN A 344 -20.33 3.23 -7.74
N SER A 345 -19.27 3.11 -8.55
CA SER A 345 -19.03 1.96 -9.43
C SER A 345 -18.52 0.74 -8.66
N ASP A 346 -18.24 0.87 -7.38
CA ASP A 346 -17.80 -0.17 -6.47
C ASP A 346 -18.71 -0.22 -5.23
N PRO A 347 -19.86 -0.94 -5.30
CA PRO A 347 -20.85 -0.96 -4.22
C PRO A 347 -20.36 -1.54 -2.89
N ALA A 348 -19.20 -2.21 -2.85
CA ALA A 348 -18.63 -2.64 -1.57
C ALA A 348 -17.79 -1.55 -0.88
N ALA A 349 -17.35 -0.53 -1.60
CA ALA A 349 -16.81 0.68 -0.98
C ALA A 349 -17.92 1.51 -0.31
N ALA A 350 -19.15 1.44 -0.81
CA ALA A 350 -20.32 2.14 -0.26
C ALA A 350 -20.93 1.48 1.00
N ALA A 351 -20.68 0.19 1.23
CA ALA A 351 -21.22 -0.53 2.40
C ALA A 351 -20.35 -0.39 3.67
N THR A 352 -19.29 0.42 3.62
CA THR A 352 -18.39 0.69 4.75
C THR A 352 -18.34 2.19 5.10
N LEU A 353 -19.31 2.96 4.60
CA LEU A 353 -19.59 4.35 4.98
C LEU A 353 -20.51 4.43 6.20
#